data_dff3404c3b5aec7d0cdfb14c1862194c
#
_entry.id   dff3404c3b5aec7d0cdfb14c1862194c
#
_cell.length_a   1.000
_cell.length_b   1.000
_cell.length_c   1.000
_cell.angle_alpha   90.00
_cell.angle_beta   90.00
_cell.angle_gamma   90.00
#
_symmetry.space_group_name_H-M   'P 1'
#
loop_
_entity.id
_entity.type
_entity.pdbx_description
1 polymer ?
#
loop_
_entity_poly.entity_id
_entity_poly.type
_entity_poly.pdbx_seq_one_letter_code
_entity_poly.pdbx_strand_id
1 'polypeptide(L)'
;NTLLDRIQEQEARTGTTLAEYLAQARWIHLSSLSDFDQFEAIMQSVIQAKHLNPALKVSMDPGFEYTSLRRERLQPLIAYADYVFLNKSEKKNLGFNARSARPLYANLCEYFSAINPDPTRTLIVKHDDRHELIHFKDGVCQIRTVRHKKLYQYQLNNDTGAGDSFAGGFISGMLD
;
A
#
# COMPACT_ATOMS: atom_id res chain seq x y z
N ASN A 1 -22.79 0.69 15.35
CA ASN A 1 -21.63 1.62 15.40
C ASN A 1 -20.57 1.15 14.43
N THR A 2 -20.35 1.88 13.37
CA THR A 2 -19.26 1.68 12.42
C THR A 2 -17.93 2.11 13.02
N LEU A 3 -16.82 1.83 12.36
CA LEU A 3 -15.50 2.35 12.75
C LEU A 3 -15.49 3.89 12.72
N LEU A 4 -16.13 4.49 11.70
CA LEU A 4 -16.23 5.95 11.57
C LEU A 4 -17.02 6.58 12.71
N ASP A 5 -18.12 5.97 13.15
CA ASP A 5 -18.89 6.48 14.32
C ASP A 5 -17.99 6.55 15.56
N ARG A 6 -17.20 5.50 15.80
CA ARG A 6 -16.28 5.44 16.95
C ARG A 6 -15.15 6.48 16.86
N ILE A 7 -14.65 6.73 15.64
CA ILE A 7 -13.65 7.78 15.40
C ILE A 7 -14.25 9.14 15.74
N GLN A 8 -15.44 9.46 15.24
CA GLN A 8 -16.14 10.72 15.52
C GLN A 8 -16.43 10.93 17.02
N GLU A 9 -16.89 9.87 17.70
CA GLU A 9 -17.08 9.90 19.16
C GLU A 9 -15.76 10.22 19.90
N GLN A 10 -14.66 9.60 19.46
CA GLN A 10 -13.35 9.83 20.05
C GLN A 10 -12.85 11.25 19.77
N GLU A 11 -12.98 11.75 18.57
CA GLU A 11 -12.61 13.13 18.19
C GLU A 11 -13.38 14.14 19.03
N ALA A 12 -14.70 13.95 19.18
CA ALA A 12 -15.54 14.82 20.02
C ALA A 12 -15.10 14.80 21.49
N ARG A 13 -14.64 13.66 22.00
CA ARG A 13 -14.19 13.51 23.39
C ARG A 13 -12.83 14.12 23.65
N THR A 14 -11.91 14.01 22.70
CA THR A 14 -10.50 14.41 22.90
C THR A 14 -10.18 15.79 22.34
N GLY A 15 -11.00 16.32 21.43
CA GLY A 15 -10.70 17.52 20.65
C GLY A 15 -9.58 17.34 19.63
N THR A 16 -9.15 16.10 19.40
CA THR A 16 -8.06 15.75 18.45
C THR A 16 -8.65 14.98 17.28
N THR A 17 -8.42 15.43 16.06
CA THR A 17 -8.86 14.74 14.85
C THR A 17 -8.06 13.46 14.61
N LEU A 18 -8.62 12.52 13.85
CA LEU A 18 -7.88 11.34 13.42
C LEU A 18 -6.60 11.71 12.68
N ALA A 19 -6.64 12.72 11.83
CA ALA A 19 -5.47 13.20 11.09
C ALA A 19 -4.34 13.69 12.01
N GLU A 20 -4.67 14.48 13.03
CA GLU A 20 -3.69 14.95 14.03
C GLU A 20 -3.11 13.80 14.85
N TYR A 21 -3.94 12.82 15.22
CA TYR A 21 -3.48 11.62 15.90
C TYR A 21 -2.52 10.80 15.03
N LEU A 22 -2.90 10.53 13.79
CA LEU A 22 -2.10 9.77 12.83
C LEU A 22 -0.78 10.48 12.45
N ALA A 23 -0.77 11.81 12.46
CA ALA A 23 0.44 12.59 12.16
C ALA A 23 1.57 12.41 13.18
N GLN A 24 1.27 11.86 14.37
CA GLN A 24 2.28 11.56 15.39
C GLN A 24 3.03 10.24 15.11
N ALA A 25 2.53 9.41 14.19
CA ALA A 25 3.16 8.15 13.84
C ALA A 25 4.39 8.36 12.95
N ARG A 26 5.33 7.42 12.99
CA ARG A 26 6.43 7.31 12.04
C ARG A 26 6.00 6.58 10.76
N TRP A 27 5.07 5.63 10.90
CA TRP A 27 4.59 4.77 9.83
C TRP A 27 3.15 4.34 10.08
N ILE A 28 2.33 4.36 9.03
CA ILE A 28 0.96 3.84 9.01
C ILE A 28 0.89 2.75 7.95
N HIS A 29 0.32 1.61 8.32
CA HIS A 29 0.01 0.53 7.38
C HIS A 29 -1.50 0.35 7.27
N LEU A 30 -2.00 0.35 6.06
CA LEU A 30 -3.41 0.15 5.74
C LEU A 30 -3.56 -1.16 4.97
N SER A 31 -4.25 -2.12 5.55
CA SER A 31 -4.74 -3.29 4.84
C SER A 31 -6.17 -3.06 4.37
N SER A 32 -6.68 -3.91 3.49
CA SER A 32 -8.06 -3.84 3.01
C SER A 32 -9.05 -3.99 4.16
N LEU A 33 -9.96 -3.03 4.28
CA LEU A 33 -11.11 -3.12 5.16
C LEU A 33 -12.28 -3.77 4.41
N SER A 34 -13.22 -4.35 5.14
CA SER A 34 -14.41 -4.97 4.55
C SER A 34 -15.35 -3.95 3.88
N ASP A 35 -15.27 -2.69 4.30
CA ASP A 35 -16.08 -1.58 3.77
C ASP A 35 -15.18 -0.54 3.12
N PHE A 36 -15.35 -0.39 1.78
CA PHE A 36 -14.52 0.54 1.01
C PHE A 36 -14.81 2.01 1.34
N ASP A 37 -16.05 2.37 1.68
CA ASP A 37 -16.37 3.76 2.00
C ASP A 37 -15.71 4.19 3.32
N GLN A 38 -15.63 3.28 4.30
CA GLN A 38 -14.84 3.51 5.51
C GLN A 38 -13.34 3.60 5.20
N PHE A 39 -12.82 2.72 4.33
CA PHE A 39 -11.44 2.77 3.90
C PHE A 39 -11.08 4.10 3.25
N GLU A 40 -11.94 4.59 2.33
CA GLU A 40 -11.74 5.86 1.66
C GLU A 40 -11.75 7.04 2.64
N ALA A 41 -12.68 7.05 3.61
CA ALA A 41 -12.74 8.08 4.65
C ALA A 41 -11.47 8.09 5.54
N ILE A 42 -10.98 6.92 5.92
CA ILE A 42 -9.72 6.78 6.67
C ILE A 42 -8.54 7.29 5.82
N MET A 43 -8.51 6.96 4.54
CA MET A 43 -7.46 7.45 3.63
C MET A 43 -7.44 8.99 3.54
N GLN A 44 -8.59 9.66 3.57
CA GLN A 44 -8.63 11.12 3.61
C GLN A 44 -7.93 11.67 4.89
N SER A 45 -8.16 11.04 6.04
CA SER A 45 -7.47 11.41 7.28
C SER A 45 -5.97 11.12 7.20
N VAL A 46 -5.55 10.04 6.55
CA VAL A 46 -4.14 9.72 6.31
C VAL A 46 -3.47 10.73 5.39
N ILE A 47 -4.17 11.19 4.33
CA ILE A 47 -3.68 12.24 3.43
C ILE A 47 -3.47 13.53 4.21
N GLN A 48 -4.42 13.92 5.05
CA GLN A 48 -4.29 15.10 5.91
C GLN A 48 -3.14 14.94 6.90
N ALA A 49 -2.99 13.76 7.52
CA ALA A 49 -1.87 13.46 8.40
C ALA A 49 -0.51 13.61 7.71
N LYS A 50 -0.39 13.19 6.44
CA LYS A 50 0.83 13.43 5.64
C LYS A 50 1.09 14.91 5.37
N HIS A 51 0.06 15.73 5.21
CA HIS A 51 0.23 17.17 5.10
C HIS A 51 0.72 17.80 6.43
N LEU A 52 0.23 17.30 7.57
CA LEU A 52 0.68 17.73 8.90
C LEU A 52 2.09 17.24 9.22
N ASN A 53 2.43 16.02 8.79
CA ASN A 53 3.74 15.40 8.99
C ASN A 53 4.26 14.81 7.67
N PRO A 54 5.01 15.56 6.85
CA PRO A 54 5.57 15.07 5.58
C PRO A 54 6.54 13.89 5.74
N ALA A 55 7.10 13.69 6.93
CA ALA A 55 8.00 12.56 7.21
C ALA A 55 7.23 11.24 7.48
N LEU A 56 5.91 11.31 7.70
CA LEU A 56 5.06 10.15 7.91
C LEU A 56 5.14 9.20 6.69
N LYS A 57 5.49 7.95 6.94
CA LYS A 57 5.44 6.90 5.91
C LYS A 57 4.09 6.20 5.90
N VAL A 58 3.57 5.98 4.72
CA VAL A 58 2.31 5.27 4.51
C VAL A 58 2.54 4.07 3.63
N SER A 59 2.09 2.92 4.08
CA SER A 59 2.05 1.70 3.29
C SER A 59 0.64 1.16 3.16
N MET A 60 0.36 0.49 2.06
CA MET A 60 -0.96 -0.04 1.74
C MET A 60 -0.87 -1.45 1.17
N ASP A 61 -1.73 -2.35 1.66
CA ASP A 61 -2.05 -3.64 1.05
C ASP A 61 -3.56 -3.63 0.71
N PRO A 62 -3.96 -3.24 -0.50
CA PRO A 62 -5.36 -2.98 -0.82
C PRO A 62 -6.20 -4.26 -0.93
N GLY A 63 -5.56 -5.42 -1.09
CA GLY A 63 -6.24 -6.70 -1.25
C GLY A 63 -6.93 -6.89 -2.59
N PHE A 64 -7.37 -8.13 -2.82
CA PHE A 64 -7.96 -8.54 -4.10
C PHE A 64 -9.27 -7.82 -4.41
N GLU A 65 -10.14 -7.67 -3.43
CA GLU A 65 -11.48 -7.08 -3.64
C GLU A 65 -11.39 -5.64 -4.12
N TYR A 66 -10.59 -4.81 -3.46
CA TYR A 66 -10.45 -3.41 -3.84
C TYR A 66 -9.78 -3.23 -5.19
N THR A 67 -8.78 -4.04 -5.49
CA THR A 67 -8.09 -3.98 -6.78
C THR A 67 -8.96 -4.45 -7.95
N SER A 68 -9.94 -5.33 -7.71
CA SER A 68 -10.85 -5.85 -8.75
C SER A 68 -12.13 -5.03 -8.88
N LEU A 69 -12.83 -4.74 -7.77
CA LEU A 69 -14.17 -4.18 -7.78
C LEU A 69 -14.19 -2.64 -7.59
N ARG A 70 -13.13 -2.06 -7.01
CA ARG A 70 -13.05 -0.64 -6.67
C ARG A 70 -11.84 0.07 -7.28
N ARG A 71 -11.32 -0.47 -8.37
CA ARG A 71 -10.08 -0.03 -9.02
C ARG A 71 -10.02 1.49 -9.23
N GLU A 72 -11.05 2.08 -9.82
CA GLU A 72 -11.06 3.50 -10.18
C GLU A 72 -11.03 4.42 -8.96
N ARG A 73 -11.70 4.03 -7.88
CA ARG A 73 -11.70 4.75 -6.60
C ARG A 73 -10.40 4.51 -5.81
N LEU A 74 -9.82 3.33 -5.94
CA LEU A 74 -8.58 2.96 -5.25
C LEU A 74 -7.35 3.67 -5.85
N GLN A 75 -7.31 3.83 -7.16
CA GLN A 75 -6.15 4.37 -7.87
C GLN A 75 -5.66 5.73 -7.32
N PRO A 76 -6.52 6.73 -7.09
CA PRO A 76 -6.08 7.99 -6.49
C PRO A 76 -5.50 7.84 -5.09
N LEU A 77 -6.03 6.89 -4.30
CA LEU A 77 -5.59 6.66 -2.91
C LEU A 77 -4.21 6.00 -2.86
N ILE A 78 -3.92 5.07 -3.78
CA ILE A 78 -2.59 4.46 -3.93
C ILE A 78 -1.50 5.52 -4.14
N ALA A 79 -1.82 6.63 -4.79
CA ALA A 79 -0.87 7.69 -5.07
C ALA A 79 -0.28 8.35 -3.80
N TYR A 80 -0.97 8.27 -2.68
CA TYR A 80 -0.50 8.82 -1.40
C TYR A 80 0.32 7.83 -0.56
N ALA A 81 0.34 6.56 -0.94
CA ALA A 81 1.17 5.56 -0.24
C ALA A 81 2.63 5.63 -0.71
N ASP A 82 3.56 5.60 0.23
CA ASP A 82 5.00 5.49 -0.07
C ASP A 82 5.36 4.05 -0.50
N TYR A 83 4.63 3.06 0.03
CA TYR A 83 4.82 1.64 -0.27
C TYR A 83 3.47 0.97 -0.55
N VAL A 84 3.40 0.20 -1.63
CA VAL A 84 2.20 -0.56 -1.99
C VAL A 84 2.56 -2.02 -2.15
N PHE A 85 1.90 -2.87 -1.37
CA PHE A 85 2.08 -4.31 -1.42
C PHE A 85 1.00 -4.90 -2.33
N LEU A 86 1.41 -5.65 -3.34
CA LEU A 86 0.50 -6.31 -4.28
C LEU A 86 0.94 -7.75 -4.48
N ASN A 87 0.00 -8.65 -4.59
CA ASN A 87 0.24 -9.95 -5.18
C ASN A 87 0.09 -9.88 -6.71
N LYS A 88 0.37 -11.00 -7.37
CA LYS A 88 0.32 -11.12 -8.83
C LYS A 88 -1.07 -10.84 -9.41
N SER A 89 -2.13 -11.27 -8.71
CA SER A 89 -3.52 -11.07 -9.14
C SER A 89 -3.95 -9.62 -8.97
N GLU A 90 -3.63 -9.01 -7.85
CA GLU A 90 -3.92 -7.61 -7.56
C GLU A 90 -3.23 -6.67 -8.54
N LYS A 91 -1.95 -6.94 -8.84
CA LYS A 91 -1.21 -6.24 -9.89
C LYS A 91 -1.94 -6.30 -11.23
N LYS A 92 -2.44 -7.50 -11.61
CA LYS A 92 -3.21 -7.71 -12.83
C LYS A 92 -4.51 -6.90 -12.82
N ASN A 93 -5.26 -6.92 -11.71
CA ASN A 93 -6.51 -6.20 -11.56
C ASN A 93 -6.34 -4.69 -11.73
N LEU A 94 -5.24 -4.13 -11.24
CA LEU A 94 -4.90 -2.72 -11.44
C LEU A 94 -4.49 -2.37 -12.88
N GLY A 95 -4.53 -3.33 -13.80
CA GLY A 95 -4.25 -3.12 -15.21
C GLY A 95 -2.78 -3.26 -15.59
N PHE A 96 -1.94 -3.68 -14.67
CA PHE A 96 -0.50 -3.87 -14.90
C PHE A 96 -0.19 -5.24 -15.54
N ASN A 97 -0.73 -5.46 -16.73
CA ASN A 97 -0.85 -6.77 -17.39
C ASN A 97 0.14 -6.97 -18.53
N ALA A 98 1.35 -6.51 -18.46
CA ALA A 98 2.29 -6.76 -19.55
C ALA A 98 2.94 -8.15 -19.46
N ARG A 99 2.95 -8.86 -20.59
CA ARG A 99 3.71 -10.12 -20.78
C ARG A 99 5.23 -9.88 -20.83
N SER A 100 5.66 -8.64 -21.06
CA SER A 100 7.07 -8.23 -20.98
C SER A 100 7.25 -7.20 -19.87
N ALA A 101 8.36 -7.26 -19.15
CA ALA A 101 8.64 -6.39 -18.02
C ALA A 101 8.69 -4.90 -18.41
N ARG A 102 9.27 -4.56 -19.56
CA ARG A 102 9.51 -3.16 -19.97
C ARG A 102 8.26 -2.30 -20.18
N PRO A 103 7.24 -2.72 -20.98
CA PRO A 103 6.02 -1.92 -21.12
C PRO A 103 5.23 -1.78 -19.81
N LEU A 104 5.25 -2.81 -18.96
CA LEU A 104 4.60 -2.76 -17.65
C LEU A 104 5.20 -1.66 -16.77
N TYR A 105 6.52 -1.58 -16.72
CA TYR A 105 7.20 -0.63 -15.85
C TYR A 105 7.10 0.80 -16.39
N ALA A 106 7.10 1.00 -17.69
CA ALA A 106 6.84 2.29 -18.31
C ALA A 106 5.42 2.78 -17.94
N ASN A 107 4.41 1.92 -18.06
CA ASN A 107 3.03 2.25 -17.71
C ASN A 107 2.86 2.52 -16.20
N LEU A 108 3.59 1.81 -15.35
CA LEU A 108 3.59 2.07 -13.90
C LEU A 108 4.23 3.42 -13.58
N CYS A 109 5.39 3.72 -14.19
CA CYS A 109 6.05 5.01 -14.03
C CYS A 109 5.15 6.16 -14.49
N GLU A 110 4.56 6.04 -15.66
CA GLU A 110 3.63 7.02 -16.23
C GLU A 110 2.39 7.21 -15.35
N TYR A 111 1.81 6.10 -14.90
CA TYR A 111 0.65 6.11 -14.02
C TYR A 111 0.94 6.81 -12.68
N PHE A 112 2.01 6.45 -11.99
CA PHE A 112 2.34 7.06 -10.71
C PHE A 112 2.82 8.51 -10.86
N SER A 113 3.52 8.85 -11.94
CA SER A 113 3.94 10.23 -12.21
C SER A 113 2.76 11.14 -12.54
N ALA A 114 1.72 10.62 -13.21
CA ALA A 114 0.52 11.38 -13.52
C ALA A 114 -0.35 11.69 -12.30
N ILE A 115 -0.34 10.80 -11.28
CA ILE A 115 -1.20 10.94 -10.11
C ILE A 115 -0.51 11.74 -9.00
N ASN A 116 0.78 11.58 -8.83
CA ASN A 116 1.55 12.31 -7.81
C ASN A 116 2.99 12.56 -8.27
N PRO A 117 3.36 13.84 -8.44
CA PRO A 117 4.71 14.22 -8.84
C PRO A 117 5.76 14.04 -7.73
N ASP A 118 5.37 13.64 -6.50
CA ASP A 118 6.33 13.35 -5.43
C ASP A 118 7.18 12.13 -5.80
N PRO A 119 8.51 12.29 -5.80
CA PRO A 119 9.40 11.48 -6.62
C PRO A 119 9.74 10.10 -6.06
N THR A 120 9.29 9.73 -4.87
CA THR A 120 9.79 8.48 -4.25
C THR A 120 8.68 7.55 -3.77
N ARG A 121 8.43 6.48 -4.55
CA ARG A 121 7.47 5.43 -4.20
C ARG A 121 8.04 4.06 -4.46
N THR A 122 7.61 3.08 -3.69
CA THR A 122 8.03 1.70 -3.86
C THR A 122 6.81 0.78 -3.97
N LEU A 123 6.69 0.14 -5.13
CA LEU A 123 5.75 -0.94 -5.33
C LEU A 123 6.45 -2.27 -5.01
N ILE A 124 5.81 -3.07 -4.17
CA ILE A 124 6.32 -4.38 -3.77
C ILE A 124 5.38 -5.43 -4.33
N VAL A 125 5.86 -6.18 -5.31
CA VAL A 125 5.08 -7.27 -5.92
C VAL A 125 5.53 -8.59 -5.34
N LYS A 126 4.61 -9.23 -4.63
CA LYS A 126 4.82 -10.56 -4.02
C LYS A 126 4.58 -11.65 -5.08
N HIS A 127 5.53 -12.55 -5.25
CA HIS A 127 5.44 -13.77 -6.04
C HIS A 127 5.73 -14.99 -5.14
N ASP A 128 5.44 -16.17 -5.62
CA ASP A 128 5.60 -17.40 -4.85
C ASP A 128 7.08 -17.70 -4.49
N ASP A 129 8.01 -17.31 -5.36
CA ASP A 129 9.45 -17.61 -5.25
C ASP A 129 10.34 -16.36 -5.03
N ARG A 130 9.77 -15.18 -5.15
CA ARG A 130 10.50 -13.91 -5.09
C ARG A 130 9.58 -12.72 -4.78
N HIS A 131 10.18 -11.57 -4.46
CA HIS A 131 9.49 -10.29 -4.62
C HIS A 131 10.22 -9.39 -5.61
N GLU A 132 9.46 -8.50 -6.23
CA GLU A 132 9.98 -7.41 -7.05
C GLU A 132 9.74 -6.11 -6.29
N LEU A 133 10.82 -5.41 -5.97
CA LEU A 133 10.79 -4.05 -5.46
C LEU A 133 10.92 -3.11 -6.66
N ILE A 134 9.87 -2.38 -6.95
CA ILE A 134 9.82 -1.44 -8.07
C ILE A 134 9.87 -0.05 -7.45
N HIS A 135 11.01 0.57 -7.54
CA HIS A 135 11.28 1.86 -6.93
C HIS A 135 11.19 2.96 -7.98
N PHE A 136 10.33 3.93 -7.73
CA PHE A 136 10.16 5.13 -8.56
C PHE A 136 10.80 6.31 -7.87
N LYS A 137 11.71 6.98 -8.55
CA LYS A 137 12.36 8.19 -8.08
C LYS A 137 12.72 9.07 -9.27
N ASP A 138 12.32 10.34 -9.24
CA ASP A 138 12.67 11.36 -10.25
C ASP A 138 12.39 10.91 -11.70
N GLY A 139 11.24 10.24 -11.93
CA GLY A 139 10.87 9.71 -13.24
C GLY A 139 11.64 8.46 -13.67
N VAL A 140 12.52 7.93 -12.82
CA VAL A 140 13.29 6.70 -13.07
C VAL A 140 12.68 5.53 -12.31
N CYS A 141 12.50 4.43 -13.03
CA CYS A 141 12.04 3.17 -12.47
C CYS A 141 13.23 2.22 -12.28
N GLN A 142 13.50 1.84 -11.03
CA GLN A 142 14.49 0.83 -10.69
C GLN A 142 13.78 -0.43 -10.18
N ILE A 143 14.20 -1.60 -10.68
CA ILE A 143 13.63 -2.88 -10.28
C ILE A 143 14.70 -3.70 -9.61
N ARG A 144 14.40 -4.14 -8.40
CA ARG A 144 15.22 -5.10 -7.67
C ARG A 144 14.42 -6.36 -7.40
N THR A 145 14.92 -7.49 -7.86
CA THR A 145 14.34 -8.80 -7.57
C THR A 145 15.06 -9.43 -6.39
N VAL A 146 14.31 -9.77 -5.35
CA VAL A 146 14.81 -10.52 -4.19
C VAL A 146 14.22 -11.92 -4.28
N ARG A 147 15.07 -12.92 -4.54
CA ARG A 147 14.66 -14.32 -4.54
C ARG A 147 14.66 -14.89 -3.13
N HIS A 148 13.63 -15.64 -2.80
CA HIS A 148 13.58 -16.38 -1.55
C HIS A 148 14.59 -17.53 -1.62
N LYS A 149 15.38 -17.71 -0.56
CA LYS A 149 16.00 -19.02 -0.37
C LYS A 149 14.85 -20.01 -0.20
N LYS A 150 14.86 -21.11 -0.96
CA LYS A 150 13.91 -22.22 -0.73
C LYS A 150 14.06 -22.67 0.71
N LEU A 151 13.25 -22.10 1.58
CA LEU A 151 13.00 -22.67 2.89
C LEU A 151 12.17 -23.91 2.60
N TYR A 152 12.68 -25.05 3.03
CA TYR A 152 12.16 -26.41 2.90
C TYR A 152 10.65 -26.48 2.63
N GLN A 153 10.22 -27.44 1.82
CA GLN A 153 8.84 -27.73 1.45
C GLN A 153 7.96 -27.98 2.70
N TYR A 154 7.66 -26.93 3.41
CA TYR A 154 6.52 -26.97 4.33
C TYR A 154 5.29 -26.93 3.46
N GLN A 155 4.46 -27.95 3.51
CA GLN A 155 3.10 -27.88 3.01
C GLN A 155 2.40 -26.81 3.85
N LEU A 156 2.26 -25.62 3.30
CA LEU A 156 1.43 -24.56 3.89
C LEU A 156 -0.01 -25.04 3.75
N ASN A 157 -0.59 -25.47 4.85
CA ASN A 157 -1.99 -25.88 4.89
C ASN A 157 -2.93 -24.65 4.85
N ASN A 158 -2.39 -23.45 5.11
CA ASN A 158 -3.13 -22.21 5.11
C ASN A 158 -2.16 -21.03 4.88
N ASP A 159 -2.46 -20.19 3.90
CA ASP A 159 -1.71 -18.97 3.55
C ASP A 159 -2.34 -17.68 4.09
N THR A 160 -3.43 -17.80 4.87
CA THR A 160 -4.10 -16.66 5.50
C THR A 160 -3.12 -15.92 6.42
N GLY A 161 -2.99 -14.60 6.22
CA GLY A 161 -2.08 -13.75 6.99
C GLY A 161 -0.63 -13.75 6.49
N ALA A 162 -0.29 -14.52 5.44
CA ALA A 162 1.06 -14.49 4.86
C ALA A 162 1.42 -13.08 4.30
N GLY A 163 0.44 -12.39 3.72
CA GLY A 163 0.58 -11.01 3.25
C GLY A 163 0.87 -10.04 4.38
N ASP A 164 0.09 -10.13 5.46
CA ASP A 164 0.24 -9.26 6.64
C ASP A 164 1.57 -9.50 7.34
N SER A 165 1.96 -10.77 7.50
CA SER A 165 3.26 -11.16 8.07
C SER A 165 4.43 -10.62 7.25
N PHE A 166 4.31 -10.66 5.92
CA PHE A 166 5.32 -10.10 5.02
C PHE A 166 5.39 -8.58 5.16
N ALA A 167 4.25 -7.89 5.13
CA ALA A 167 4.20 -6.44 5.28
C ALA A 167 4.76 -6.00 6.65
N GLY A 168 4.38 -6.67 7.72
CA GLY A 168 4.89 -6.42 9.07
C GLY A 168 6.41 -6.58 9.17
N GLY A 169 6.96 -7.67 8.63
CA GLY A 169 8.41 -7.91 8.60
C GLY A 169 9.17 -6.88 7.77
N PHE A 170 8.60 -6.46 6.62
CA PHE A 170 9.19 -5.42 5.79
C PHE A 170 9.22 -4.07 6.53
N ILE A 171 8.11 -3.68 7.14
CA ILE A 171 8.00 -2.41 7.87
C ILE A 171 8.95 -2.39 9.07
N SER A 172 9.01 -3.48 9.83
CA SER A 172 9.94 -3.61 10.95
C SER A 172 11.39 -3.38 10.51
N GLY A 173 11.83 -4.05 9.46
CA GLY A 173 13.19 -3.88 8.91
C GLY A 173 13.47 -2.51 8.28
N MET A 174 12.45 -1.67 8.09
CA MET A 174 12.60 -0.28 7.61
C MET A 174 12.62 0.74 8.76
N LEU A 175 12.15 0.35 9.96
CA LEU A 175 12.09 1.21 11.14
C LEU A 175 13.35 1.10 12.01
N ASP A 176 14.09 0.00 11.87
CA ASP A 176 15.39 -0.24 12.52
C ASP A 176 16.51 0.56 11.82
#